data_11a3bfe101b29e603a2c1b6c66444445
#
_entry.id   11a3bfe101b29e603a2c1b6c66444445
#
_cell.length_a   1.000
_cell.length_b   1.000
_cell.length_c   1.000
_cell.angle_alpha   90.00
_cell.angle_beta   90.00
_cell.angle_gamma   90.00
#
_symmetry.space_group_name_H-M   'P 1'
#
loop_
_entity.id
_entity.type
_entity.pdbx_description
1 polymer ?
#
loop_
_entity_poly.entity_id
_entity_poly.type
_entity_poly.pdbx_seq_one_letter_code
_entity_poly.pdbx_strand_id
1 'polypeptide(L)'
;DDSRKGSYNLYYCTADRITGPYSERRFAGRFLGHGTPFQDKKGQWWCTAFFNGNIAPVNILGIENGDLSETAQTINEQGTTIVPLEVKTGKDGDVYIRAIDPAYAVPGPDEAQRFQP
;
A
#
# COMPACT_ATOMS: atom_id res chain seq x y z
N ASP A 1 -7.73 -5.26 0.01
CA ASP A 1 -8.24 -6.33 -0.85
C ASP A 1 -7.64 -6.24 -2.25
N ASP A 2 -7.44 -7.37 -2.89
CA ASP A 2 -6.88 -7.42 -4.25
C ASP A 2 -7.44 -8.64 -4.98
N SER A 3 -7.93 -8.42 -6.17
CA SER A 3 -8.44 -9.49 -7.02
C SER A 3 -7.34 -10.35 -7.64
N ARG A 4 -6.08 -9.93 -7.56
CA ARG A 4 -4.95 -10.64 -8.13
C ARG A 4 -4.37 -11.64 -7.14
N LYS A 5 -3.83 -12.73 -7.70
CA LYS A 5 -3.21 -13.76 -6.88
C LYS A 5 -2.03 -13.23 -6.09
N GLY A 6 -1.97 -13.59 -4.83
CA GLY A 6 -0.81 -13.36 -4.01
C GLY A 6 -0.63 -11.95 -3.50
N SER A 7 -1.65 -11.13 -3.59
CA SER A 7 -1.56 -9.74 -3.18
C SER A 7 -2.68 -9.39 -2.20
N TYR A 8 -2.33 -8.63 -1.17
CA TYR A 8 -3.26 -8.09 -0.18
C TYR A 8 -2.85 -6.66 0.09
N ASN A 9 -3.52 -5.71 -0.56
CA ASN A 9 -3.03 -4.35 -0.70
C ASN A 9 -3.82 -3.34 0.11
N LEU A 10 -3.17 -2.23 0.44
CA LEU A 10 -3.83 -1.08 1.06
C LEU A 10 -4.31 -0.13 -0.02
N TYR A 11 -5.58 0.22 0.08
CA TYR A 11 -6.21 1.26 -0.74
C TYR A 11 -6.80 2.32 0.17
N TYR A 12 -7.04 3.49 -0.38
CA TYR A 12 -7.66 4.59 0.35
C TYR A 12 -8.59 5.39 -0.56
N CYS A 13 -9.50 6.09 0.09
CA CYS A 13 -10.36 7.11 -0.52
C CYS A 13 -10.29 8.34 0.35
N THR A 14 -10.61 9.49 -0.22
CA THR A 14 -10.65 10.75 0.50
C THR A 14 -12.04 11.39 0.40
N ALA A 15 -12.39 12.19 1.40
CA ALA A 15 -13.64 12.94 1.42
C ALA A 15 -13.48 14.15 2.33
N ASP A 16 -14.25 15.21 2.06
CA ASP A 16 -14.31 16.39 2.93
C ASP A 16 -15.13 16.14 4.18
N ARG A 17 -16.04 15.18 4.11
CA ARG A 17 -16.94 14.82 5.22
C ARG A 17 -16.97 13.30 5.37
N ILE A 18 -17.20 12.84 6.58
CA ILE A 18 -17.25 11.41 6.86
C ILE A 18 -18.37 10.69 6.09
N THR A 19 -19.42 11.42 5.75
CA THR A 19 -20.52 10.92 4.93
C THR A 19 -20.24 10.94 3.44
N GLY A 20 -19.09 11.46 3.01
CA GLY A 20 -18.72 11.59 1.60
C GLY A 20 -19.22 12.89 0.96
N PRO A 21 -19.18 12.98 -0.37
CA PRO A 21 -18.78 11.91 -1.29
C PRO A 21 -17.30 11.57 -1.17
N TYR A 22 -17.00 10.30 -1.39
CA TYR A 22 -15.62 9.81 -1.37
C TYR A 22 -15.02 9.82 -2.78
N SER A 23 -13.72 10.02 -2.84
CA SER A 23 -12.97 9.89 -4.09
C SER A 23 -13.00 8.45 -4.61
N GLU A 24 -12.53 8.27 -5.84
CA GLU A 24 -12.25 6.93 -6.32
C GLU A 24 -11.21 6.24 -5.44
N ARG A 25 -11.21 4.91 -5.48
CA ARG A 25 -10.24 4.10 -4.74
C ARG A 25 -8.84 4.28 -5.34
N ARG A 26 -7.86 4.52 -4.48
CA ARG A 26 -6.46 4.72 -4.86
C ARG A 26 -5.59 3.69 -4.17
N PHE A 27 -4.56 3.24 -4.87
CA PHE A 27 -3.57 2.32 -4.34
C PHE A 27 -2.56 3.07 -3.46
N ALA A 28 -2.30 2.56 -2.27
CA ALA A 28 -1.29 3.11 -1.36
C ALA A 28 -0.06 2.20 -1.21
N GLY A 29 -0.24 0.91 -1.16
CA GLY A 29 0.88 0.00 -1.02
C GLY A 29 0.51 -1.46 -1.12
N ARG A 30 1.46 -2.21 -1.66
CA ARG A 30 1.37 -3.66 -1.82
C ARG A 30 1.71 -4.35 -0.51
N PHE A 31 1.03 -5.45 -0.20
CA PHE A 31 1.20 -6.23 1.02
C PHE A 31 0.89 -5.46 2.31
N LEU A 32 0.25 -4.31 2.20
CA LEU A 32 -0.17 -3.50 3.34
C LEU A 32 -1.65 -3.66 3.68
N GLY A 33 -2.35 -4.52 2.97
CA GLY A 33 -3.73 -4.86 3.29
C GLY A 33 -3.82 -5.46 4.68
N HIS A 34 -4.90 -5.18 5.38
CA HIS A 34 -5.08 -5.51 6.80
C HIS A 34 -4.07 -4.80 7.71
N GLY A 35 -3.27 -3.89 7.17
CA GLY A 35 -2.37 -3.06 7.94
C GLY A 35 -3.06 -1.82 8.51
N THR A 36 -2.41 -1.21 9.46
CA THR A 36 -2.90 0.01 10.10
C THR A 36 -1.91 1.15 9.87
N PRO A 37 -2.31 2.21 9.15
CA PRO A 37 -1.52 3.42 9.09
C PRO A 37 -1.49 4.13 10.44
N PHE A 38 -0.33 4.66 10.79
CA PHE A 38 -0.18 5.45 12.02
C PHE A 38 0.95 6.45 11.87
N GLN A 39 0.94 7.47 12.70
CA GLN A 39 1.94 8.53 12.69
C GLN A 39 2.75 8.46 13.97
N ASP A 40 4.07 8.55 13.87
CA ASP A 40 4.94 8.58 15.04
C ASP A 40 5.03 10.00 15.65
N LYS A 41 5.78 10.12 16.74
CA LYS A 41 5.92 11.39 17.45
C LYS A 41 6.65 12.47 16.63
N LYS A 42 7.39 12.06 15.62
CA LYS A 42 8.13 12.98 14.72
C LYS A 42 7.32 13.38 13.50
N GLY A 43 6.10 12.85 13.36
CA GLY A 43 5.24 13.14 12.22
C GLY A 43 5.45 12.22 11.02
N GLN A 44 6.32 11.21 11.12
CA GLN A 44 6.48 10.23 10.06
C GLN A 44 5.34 9.23 10.08
N TRP A 45 4.76 8.98 8.91
CA TRP A 45 3.73 7.98 8.73
C TRP A 45 4.31 6.61 8.45
N TRP A 46 3.67 5.60 8.99
CA TRP A 46 4.02 4.19 8.88
C TRP A 46 2.77 3.37 8.65
N CYS A 47 2.94 2.15 8.16
CA CYS A 47 1.86 1.16 8.11
C CYS A 47 2.37 -0.17 8.60
N THR A 48 1.59 -0.86 9.41
CA THR A 48 1.90 -2.26 9.75
C THR A 48 1.75 -3.12 8.49
N ALA A 49 2.60 -4.11 8.33
CA ALA A 49 2.63 -4.96 7.16
C ALA A 49 2.77 -6.42 7.52
N PHE A 50 2.05 -7.26 6.80
CA PHE A 50 2.08 -8.72 6.93
C PHE A 50 2.64 -9.34 5.66
N PHE A 51 3.82 -8.89 5.25
CA PHE A 51 4.39 -9.51 4.08
C PHE A 51 5.12 -10.81 4.44
N ASN A 52 5.53 -11.54 3.45
CA ASN A 52 5.98 -12.93 3.59
C ASN A 52 7.43 -13.12 4.00
N GLY A 53 7.91 -12.36 4.95
CA GLY A 53 9.21 -12.59 5.56
C GLY A 53 10.36 -12.51 4.58
N ASN A 54 10.98 -13.62 4.34
CA ASN A 54 12.20 -13.68 3.53
C ASN A 54 11.96 -13.52 2.02
N ILE A 55 10.71 -13.60 1.61
CA ILE A 55 10.35 -13.42 0.20
C ILE A 55 9.63 -12.07 0.10
N ALA A 56 10.39 -11.01 0.25
CA ALA A 56 9.88 -9.69 -0.06
C ALA A 56 9.43 -9.65 -1.52
N PRO A 57 8.53 -8.75 -1.90
CA PRO A 57 8.12 -8.60 -3.29
C PRO A 57 9.26 -8.00 -4.12
N VAL A 58 10.28 -8.80 -4.34
CA VAL A 58 11.50 -8.36 -5.01
C VAL A 58 11.41 -8.45 -6.52
N ASN A 59 10.43 -9.16 -7.04
CA ASN A 59 10.25 -9.33 -8.46
C ASN A 59 9.25 -8.30 -8.99
N ILE A 60 9.76 -7.18 -9.46
CA ILE A 60 8.94 -6.12 -10.03
C ILE A 60 8.09 -6.61 -11.19
N LEU A 61 8.63 -7.49 -12.05
CA LEU A 61 7.88 -8.04 -13.19
C LEU A 61 6.68 -8.86 -12.73
N GLY A 62 6.84 -9.63 -11.65
CA GLY A 62 5.74 -10.36 -11.05
C GLY A 62 4.65 -9.44 -10.53
N ILE A 63 5.04 -8.34 -9.89
CA ILE A 63 4.11 -7.32 -9.41
C ILE A 63 3.37 -6.67 -10.56
N GLU A 64 4.08 -6.24 -11.58
CA GLU A 64 3.51 -5.59 -12.76
C GLU A 64 2.54 -6.50 -13.51
N ASN A 65 2.83 -7.78 -13.59
CA ASN A 65 1.97 -8.77 -14.22
C ASN A 65 0.83 -9.25 -13.32
N GLY A 66 0.83 -8.87 -12.06
CA GLY A 66 -0.23 -9.23 -11.13
C GLY A 66 -0.20 -10.67 -10.64
N ASP A 67 0.91 -11.38 -10.84
CA ASP A 67 1.06 -12.74 -10.34
C ASP A 67 2.10 -12.80 -9.22
N LEU A 68 1.61 -12.89 -7.99
CA LEU A 68 2.42 -12.95 -6.78
C LEU A 68 2.15 -14.25 -6.00
N SER A 69 1.59 -15.25 -6.68
CA SER A 69 1.13 -16.47 -6.02
C SER A 69 2.24 -17.22 -5.27
N GLU A 70 3.47 -17.16 -5.74
CA GLU A 70 4.60 -17.80 -5.07
C GLU A 70 5.04 -17.05 -3.81
N THR A 71 4.88 -15.73 -3.77
CA THR A 71 5.27 -14.93 -2.62
C THR A 71 4.21 -14.87 -1.54
N ALA A 72 2.94 -14.96 -1.93
CA ALA A 72 1.80 -14.76 -1.04
C ALA A 72 1.60 -15.86 -0.01
N GLN A 73 2.17 -17.02 -0.24
CA GLN A 73 1.95 -18.17 0.61
C GLN A 73 3.04 -18.38 1.65
N THR A 74 4.02 -17.52 1.66
CA THR A 74 5.13 -17.64 2.60
C THR A 74 4.71 -17.13 3.98
N ILE A 75 5.06 -17.87 4.99
CA ILE A 75 4.82 -17.45 6.37
C ILE A 75 5.89 -16.46 6.77
N ASN A 76 5.47 -15.35 7.35
CA ASN A 76 6.38 -14.37 7.91
C ASN A 76 6.84 -14.83 9.30
N GLU A 77 7.98 -15.46 9.38
CA GLU A 77 8.55 -15.95 10.62
C GLU A 77 8.92 -14.84 11.60
N GLN A 78 9.13 -13.65 11.10
CA GLN A 78 9.48 -12.48 11.90
C GLN A 78 8.26 -11.73 12.44
N GLY A 79 7.06 -12.10 12.01
CA GLY A 79 5.83 -11.46 12.41
C GLY A 79 5.55 -10.17 11.64
N THR A 80 4.81 -9.28 12.27
CA THR A 80 4.45 -8.00 11.66
C THR A 80 5.64 -7.07 11.60
N THR A 81 5.82 -6.41 10.48
CA THR A 81 6.79 -5.33 10.32
C THR A 81 6.08 -3.99 10.14
N ILE A 82 6.84 -2.92 10.02
CA ILE A 82 6.32 -1.60 9.69
C ILE A 82 7.00 -1.07 8.44
N VAL A 83 6.26 -0.33 7.64
CA VAL A 83 6.72 0.21 6.36
C VAL A 83 6.43 1.70 6.34
N PRO A 84 7.40 2.54 5.95
CA PRO A 84 7.17 3.98 5.92
C PRO A 84 6.22 4.37 4.79
N LEU A 85 5.33 5.30 5.10
CA LEU A 85 4.42 5.91 4.14
C LEU A 85 4.77 7.37 3.91
N GLU A 86 4.54 7.83 2.72
CA GLU A 86 4.52 9.23 2.37
C GLU A 86 3.07 9.68 2.30
N VAL A 87 2.74 10.71 3.08
CA VAL A 87 1.40 11.29 3.11
C VAL A 87 1.54 12.78 2.84
N LYS A 88 0.94 13.27 1.77
CA LYS A 88 1.06 14.68 1.37
C LYS A 88 -0.27 15.25 0.94
N THR A 89 -0.46 16.54 1.22
CA THR A 89 -1.56 17.32 0.67
C THR A 89 -1.12 17.87 -0.68
N GLY A 90 -1.90 17.61 -1.70
CA GLY A 90 -1.64 18.10 -3.04
C GLY A 90 -2.08 19.53 -3.27
N LYS A 91 -1.77 20.06 -4.45
CA LYS A 91 -2.16 21.41 -4.86
C LYS A 91 -3.67 21.57 -4.96
N ASP A 92 -4.38 20.47 -5.19
CA ASP A 92 -5.85 20.44 -5.23
C ASP A 92 -6.50 20.36 -3.84
N GLY A 93 -5.69 20.33 -2.77
CA GLY A 93 -6.17 20.19 -1.40
C GLY A 93 -6.49 18.76 -0.98
N ASP A 94 -6.34 17.81 -1.88
CA ASP A 94 -6.58 16.41 -1.58
C ASP A 94 -5.37 15.74 -0.94
N VAL A 95 -5.57 14.60 -0.31
CA VAL A 95 -4.52 13.85 0.39
C VAL A 95 -4.06 12.68 -0.46
N TYR A 96 -2.74 12.51 -0.56
CA TYR A 96 -2.11 11.46 -1.32
C TYR A 96 -1.23 10.60 -0.42
N ILE A 97 -1.39 9.28 -0.53
CA ILE A 97 -0.72 8.29 0.32
C ILE A 97 -0.04 7.25 -0.55
N ARG A 98 1.23 6.96 -0.25
CA ARG A 98 1.94 5.84 -0.87
C ARG A 98 3.00 5.27 0.06
N ALA A 99 3.33 3.99 -0.14
CA ALA A 99 4.53 3.41 0.44
C ALA A 99 5.77 4.06 -0.18
N ILE A 100 6.80 4.26 0.62
CA ILE A 100 8.07 4.84 0.14
C ILE A 100 8.96 3.77 -0.46
N ASP A 101 9.02 2.60 0.18
CA ASP A 101 9.85 1.49 -0.28
C ASP A 101 9.30 0.96 -1.61
N PRO A 102 10.16 0.92 -2.67
CA PRO A 102 9.73 0.43 -3.98
C PRO A 102 9.13 -0.98 -3.96
N ALA A 103 9.58 -1.84 -3.04
CA ALA A 103 9.03 -3.20 -2.92
C ALA A 103 7.54 -3.20 -2.58
N TYR A 104 7.05 -2.14 -1.95
CA TYR A 104 5.65 -2.00 -1.55
C TYR A 104 4.90 -0.96 -2.39
N ALA A 105 5.62 -0.11 -3.12
CA ALA A 105 5.06 1.04 -3.80
C ALA A 105 4.53 0.74 -5.21
N VAL A 106 4.97 -0.35 -5.83
CA VAL A 106 4.65 -0.65 -7.24
C VAL A 106 3.22 -1.12 -7.37
N PRO A 107 2.36 -0.37 -8.08
CA PRO A 107 1.00 -0.83 -8.34
C PRO A 107 0.98 -1.93 -9.39
N GLY A 108 -0.08 -2.71 -9.40
CA GLY A 108 -0.31 -3.65 -10.46
C GLY A 108 -0.88 -2.96 -11.71
N PRO A 109 -1.10 -3.73 -12.79
CA PRO A 109 -1.51 -3.17 -14.08
C PRO A 109 -2.90 -2.53 -14.07
N ASP A 110 -3.74 -2.90 -13.12
CA ASP A 110 -5.11 -2.42 -13.00
C ASP A 110 -5.34 -1.50 -11.79
N GLU A 111 -4.27 -1.08 -11.13
CA GLU A 111 -4.36 -0.25 -9.93
C GLU A 111 -4.04 1.20 -10.20
N ALA A 112 -4.87 2.09 -9.68
CA ALA A 112 -4.67 3.52 -9.82
C ALA A 112 -3.65 4.03 -8.77
N GLN A 113 -2.47 4.39 -9.23
CA GLN A 113 -1.49 5.13 -8.43
C GLN A 113 -1.62 6.61 -8.77
N ARG A 114 -2.14 7.39 -7.82
CA ARG A 114 -2.48 8.80 -8.04
C ARG A 114 -1.62 9.76 -7.21
N PHE A 115 -0.45 9.34 -6.82
CA PHE A 115 0.40 10.17 -5.98
C PHE A 115 1.03 11.31 -6.78
N GLN A 116 0.32 12.42 -6.87
CA GLN A 116 0.74 13.64 -7.57
C GLN A 116 0.38 14.86 -6.71
N PRO A 117 1.06 15.00 -5.56
CA PRO A 117 0.79 16.11 -4.66
C PRO A 117 1.14 17.48 -5.21
#